data_7dc4991a35d48dbd3dd462f09fbf6bae
#
_entry.id   7dc4991a35d48dbd3dd462f09fbf6bae
#
_cell.length_a   1.000
_cell.length_b   1.000
_cell.length_c   1.000
_cell.angle_alpha   90.00
_cell.angle_beta   90.00
_cell.angle_gamma   90.00
#
_symmetry.space_group_name_H-M   'P 1'
#
loop_
_entity.id
_entity.type
_entity.pdbx_description
1 polymer ?
#
loop_
_entity_poly.entity_id
_entity_poly.type
_entity_poly.pdbx_seq_one_letter_code
_entity_poly.pdbx_strand_id
1 'polypeptide(L)'
;RVVASAHRAGRAYATKAGWHRDDYRPFVFRTEDFGQTWANVAADLPEGTVYVLAEDRRNPGLLFVGTEAGVFASLDGGRAWRALGAGLPPNALVHDLLVHPRANDLVVATHGRGLFVADISPLQEMAEGFFDEPVHLFDIEPKVQRTVRRSKLEGSDGDRKFSAPNEPAGVVIHYHL
;
A
#
# COMPACT_ATOMS: atom_id res chain seq x y z
N ARG A 1 14.23 -1.03 8.47
CA ARG A 1 14.51 -1.06 7.02
C ARG A 1 14.91 0.31 6.51
N VAL A 2 15.56 0.38 5.35
CA VAL A 2 15.87 1.63 4.65
C VAL A 2 15.40 1.49 3.20
N VAL A 3 14.73 2.54 2.70
CA VAL A 3 14.20 2.61 1.33
C VAL A 3 14.65 3.93 0.72
N ALA A 4 15.38 3.88 -0.39
CA ALA A 4 15.72 5.08 -1.16
C ALA A 4 14.51 5.55 -1.96
N SER A 5 14.30 6.87 -2.03
CA SER A 5 13.23 7.45 -2.84
C SER A 5 13.50 7.24 -4.33
N ALA A 6 12.44 6.90 -5.07
CA ALA A 6 12.48 6.85 -6.53
C ALA A 6 12.36 8.24 -7.17
N HIS A 7 11.92 9.26 -6.42
CA HIS A 7 11.58 10.59 -6.95
C HIS A 7 12.65 11.64 -6.69
N ARG A 8 13.46 11.48 -5.64
CA ARG A 8 14.41 12.52 -5.24
C ARG A 8 15.74 11.94 -4.78
N ALA A 9 16.81 12.30 -5.45
CA ALA A 9 18.15 12.02 -4.98
C ALA A 9 18.38 12.67 -3.59
N GLY A 10 19.02 11.94 -2.69
CA GLY A 10 19.23 12.39 -1.31
C GLY A 10 18.08 12.07 -0.34
N ARG A 11 16.87 11.75 -0.85
CA ARG A 11 15.77 11.30 -0.02
C ARG A 11 15.84 9.80 0.24
N ALA A 12 15.65 9.43 1.47
CA ALA A 12 15.43 8.04 1.88
C ALA A 12 14.53 8.00 3.10
N TYR A 13 13.93 6.85 3.32
CA TYR A 13 13.08 6.57 4.46
C TYR A 13 13.68 5.44 5.28
N ALA A 14 13.52 5.49 6.59
CA ALA A 14 13.94 4.43 7.49
C ALA A 14 12.83 4.10 8.48
N THR A 15 12.54 2.80 8.66
CA THR A 15 11.68 2.31 9.72
C THR A 15 12.50 1.59 10.77
N LYS A 16 12.10 1.72 12.04
CA LYS A 16 12.78 1.07 13.16
C LYS A 16 11.74 0.41 14.06
N ALA A 17 11.99 -0.84 14.43
CA ALA A 17 11.27 -1.54 15.47
C ALA A 17 11.94 -1.28 16.82
N GLY A 18 11.17 -0.82 17.81
CA GLY A 18 11.67 -0.51 19.15
C GLY A 18 11.33 -1.54 20.23
N TRP A 19 10.49 -2.53 19.92
CA TRP A 19 9.92 -3.50 20.87
C TRP A 19 10.97 -4.29 21.68
N HIS A 20 12.17 -4.51 21.16
CA HIS A 20 13.27 -5.12 21.91
C HIS A 20 13.74 -4.27 23.12
N ARG A 21 13.29 -3.02 23.22
CA ARG A 21 13.62 -2.07 24.30
C ARG A 21 12.36 -1.52 24.98
N ASP A 22 11.24 -2.26 24.87
CA ASP A 22 9.92 -1.84 25.37
C ASP A 22 9.47 -0.47 24.84
N ASP A 23 9.93 -0.09 23.63
CA ASP A 23 9.57 1.14 22.97
C ASP A 23 8.63 0.81 21.78
N TYR A 24 7.35 0.99 21.98
CA TYR A 24 6.29 0.68 21.03
C TYR A 24 5.85 1.88 20.20
N ARG A 25 6.56 3.01 20.29
CA ARG A 25 6.29 4.17 19.44
C ARG A 25 6.53 3.84 17.98
N PRO A 26 5.69 4.37 17.05
CA PRO A 26 5.93 4.21 15.62
C PRO A 26 7.18 5.03 15.23
N PHE A 27 8.07 4.41 14.47
CA PHE A 27 9.28 5.06 13.98
C PHE A 27 9.33 5.01 12.46
N VAL A 28 9.09 6.15 11.84
CA VAL A 28 9.30 6.39 10.41
C VAL A 28 10.13 7.67 10.27
N PHE A 29 11.31 7.55 9.73
CA PHE A 29 12.22 8.66 9.53
C PHE A 29 12.38 8.94 8.04
N ARG A 30 12.53 10.22 7.69
CA ARG A 30 12.84 10.69 6.35
C ARG A 30 14.08 11.57 6.38
N THR A 31 15.00 11.34 5.45
CA THR A 31 16.10 12.24 5.13
C THR A 31 15.88 12.89 3.76
N GLU A 32 16.42 14.08 3.56
CA GLU A 32 16.42 14.81 2.29
C GLU A 32 17.85 15.14 1.81
N ASP A 33 18.86 14.75 2.59
CA ASP A 33 20.24 15.20 2.48
C ASP A 33 21.26 14.04 2.56
N PHE A 34 20.92 12.90 1.93
CA PHE A 34 21.74 11.70 1.91
C PHE A 34 22.01 11.11 3.30
N GLY A 35 21.09 11.28 4.24
CA GLY A 35 21.21 10.70 5.58
C GLY A 35 21.96 11.54 6.60
N GLN A 36 22.31 12.79 6.29
CA GLN A 36 22.98 13.68 7.23
C GLN A 36 22.01 14.12 8.35
N THR A 37 20.76 14.42 7.99
CA THR A 37 19.68 14.71 8.96
C THR A 37 18.47 13.84 8.72
N TRP A 38 17.72 13.58 9.79
CA TRP A 38 16.51 12.74 9.76
C TRP A 38 15.37 13.40 10.52
N ALA A 39 14.21 13.49 9.89
CA ALA A 39 12.96 13.94 10.50
C ALA A 39 12.05 12.74 10.79
N ASN A 40 11.41 12.72 11.94
CA ASN A 40 10.35 11.74 12.22
C ASN A 40 9.06 12.18 11.49
N VAL A 41 8.50 11.27 10.69
CA VAL A 41 7.28 11.48 9.89
C VAL A 41 6.17 10.49 10.27
N ALA A 42 6.15 10.01 11.52
CA ALA A 42 5.17 9.06 12.04
C ALA A 42 4.13 9.70 12.98
N ALA A 43 3.94 11.01 12.94
CA ALA A 43 3.29 11.81 14.02
C ALA A 43 1.89 11.32 14.41
N ASP A 44 1.07 10.86 13.49
CA ASP A 44 -0.31 10.43 13.71
C ASP A 44 -0.56 8.94 13.45
N LEU A 45 0.51 8.15 13.32
CA LEU A 45 0.38 6.70 13.35
C LEU A 45 0.00 6.23 14.77
N PRO A 46 -0.83 5.19 14.88
CA PRO A 46 -1.11 4.58 16.17
C PRO A 46 0.16 4.00 16.82
N GLU A 47 0.14 3.82 18.14
CA GLU A 47 1.17 3.07 18.82
C GLU A 47 1.31 1.67 18.19
N GLY A 48 2.53 1.20 18.10
CA GLY A 48 2.88 -0.09 17.51
C GLY A 48 4.08 0.00 16.58
N THR A 49 4.64 -1.15 16.29
CA THR A 49 5.83 -1.25 15.44
C THR A 49 5.51 -1.01 13.98
N VAL A 50 6.32 -0.17 13.32
CA VAL A 50 6.32 -0.02 11.87
C VAL A 50 7.40 -0.94 11.29
N TYR A 51 6.98 -1.96 10.53
CA TYR A 51 7.89 -2.97 9.98
C TYR A 51 8.45 -2.60 8.62
N VAL A 52 7.65 -1.90 7.80
CA VAL A 52 7.97 -1.62 6.41
C VAL A 52 7.39 -0.29 5.97
N LEU A 53 8.08 0.36 5.04
CA LEU A 53 7.59 1.49 4.27
C LEU A 53 7.80 1.19 2.78
N ALA A 54 6.82 1.58 1.96
CA ALA A 54 6.93 1.61 0.51
C ALA A 54 6.55 3.00 0.00
N GLU A 55 7.35 3.55 -0.91
CA GLU A 55 7.05 4.77 -1.64
C GLU A 55 6.40 4.39 -2.98
N ASP A 56 5.32 5.06 -3.37
CA ASP A 56 4.75 4.89 -4.69
C ASP A 56 5.69 5.42 -5.77
N ARG A 57 5.65 4.82 -6.96
CA ARG A 57 6.55 5.18 -8.06
C ARG A 57 6.03 6.29 -8.96
N ARG A 58 4.73 6.60 -8.88
CA ARG A 58 4.08 7.63 -9.71
C ARG A 58 3.83 8.90 -8.92
N ASN A 59 3.31 8.75 -7.69
CA ASN A 59 2.97 9.85 -6.81
C ASN A 59 4.02 9.99 -5.69
N PRO A 60 4.87 11.04 -5.71
CA PRO A 60 5.92 11.25 -4.70
C PRO A 60 5.38 11.56 -3.30
N GLY A 61 4.10 11.92 -3.17
CA GLY A 61 3.42 12.14 -1.91
C GLY A 61 2.84 10.87 -1.30
N LEU A 62 2.65 9.83 -2.12
CA LEU A 62 1.99 8.60 -1.70
C LEU A 62 2.99 7.61 -1.09
N LEU A 63 2.81 7.39 0.20
CA LEU A 63 3.59 6.45 0.98
C LEU A 63 2.67 5.43 1.64
N PHE A 64 3.17 4.22 1.83
CA PHE A 64 2.50 3.15 2.57
C PHE A 64 3.39 2.67 3.71
N VAL A 65 2.80 2.39 4.86
CA VAL A 65 3.50 1.72 5.97
C VAL A 65 2.71 0.50 6.42
N GLY A 66 3.46 -0.57 6.72
CA GLY A 66 2.94 -1.78 7.34
C GLY A 66 3.27 -1.79 8.82
N THR A 67 2.23 -1.99 9.63
CA THR A 67 2.29 -1.96 11.10
C THR A 67 1.68 -3.21 11.71
N GLU A 68 1.70 -3.31 13.03
CA GLU A 68 0.96 -4.33 13.79
C GLU A 68 -0.55 -4.20 13.64
N ALA A 69 -1.05 -2.99 13.39
CA ALA A 69 -2.48 -2.69 13.26
C ALA A 69 -3.00 -2.77 11.81
N GLY A 70 -2.13 -2.98 10.82
CA GLY A 70 -2.50 -3.02 9.41
C GLY A 70 -1.65 -2.10 8.53
N VAL A 71 -2.22 -1.67 7.40
CA VAL A 71 -1.61 -0.75 6.44
C VAL A 71 -2.13 0.66 6.66
N PHE A 72 -1.24 1.63 6.60
CA PHE A 72 -1.59 3.06 6.55
C PHE A 72 -0.99 3.68 5.30
N ALA A 73 -1.70 4.63 4.73
CA ALA A 73 -1.27 5.41 3.59
C ALA A 73 -1.17 6.90 3.95
N SER A 74 -0.21 7.57 3.34
CA SER A 74 -0.05 9.02 3.38
C SER A 74 -0.09 9.55 1.94
N LEU A 75 -0.78 10.66 1.70
CA LEU A 75 -0.85 11.34 0.40
C LEU A 75 0.04 12.60 0.33
N ASP A 76 0.70 12.92 1.44
CA ASP A 76 1.42 14.19 1.65
C ASP A 76 2.89 13.98 2.09
N GLY A 77 3.44 12.82 1.75
CA GLY A 77 4.84 12.49 2.05
C GLY A 77 5.12 12.20 3.53
N GLY A 78 4.12 11.69 4.27
CA GLY A 78 4.26 11.28 5.65
C GLY A 78 3.90 12.35 6.69
N ARG A 79 3.20 13.42 6.31
CA ARG A 79 2.71 14.42 7.26
C ARG A 79 1.45 13.96 7.97
N ALA A 80 0.56 13.26 7.25
CA ALA A 80 -0.64 12.64 7.80
C ALA A 80 -0.80 11.20 7.28
N TRP A 81 -1.28 10.32 8.15
CA TRP A 81 -1.49 8.92 7.85
C TRP A 81 -2.94 8.51 8.05
N ARG A 82 -3.47 7.73 7.13
CA ARG A 82 -4.82 7.20 7.18
C ARG A 82 -4.81 5.69 7.05
N ALA A 83 -5.62 5.00 7.85
CA ALA A 83 -5.74 3.55 7.76
C ALA A 83 -6.28 3.14 6.38
N LEU A 84 -5.58 2.23 5.72
CA LEU A 84 -6.00 1.60 4.48
C LEU A 84 -6.58 0.22 4.82
N GLY A 85 -7.86 0.20 5.25
CA GLY A 85 -8.41 -0.96 5.94
C GLY A 85 -9.33 -1.87 5.12
N ALA A 86 -9.74 -1.47 3.91
CA ALA A 86 -10.72 -2.25 3.14
C ALA A 86 -10.15 -3.61 2.70
N GLY A 87 -10.73 -4.69 3.24
CA GLY A 87 -10.40 -6.06 2.86
C GLY A 87 -9.30 -6.74 3.67
N LEU A 88 -8.58 -6.04 4.53
CA LEU A 88 -7.65 -6.67 5.46
C LEU A 88 -8.39 -7.16 6.72
N PRO A 89 -8.02 -8.32 7.28
CA PRO A 89 -8.50 -8.74 8.58
C PRO A 89 -8.13 -7.71 9.66
N PRO A 90 -8.96 -7.49 10.67
CA PRO A 90 -8.62 -6.61 11.77
C PRO A 90 -7.32 -7.09 12.45
N ASN A 91 -6.46 -6.14 12.82
CA ASN A 91 -5.16 -6.41 13.47
C ASN A 91 -4.27 -7.37 12.67
N ALA A 92 -4.27 -7.25 11.34
CA ALA A 92 -3.34 -7.98 10.51
C ALA A 92 -1.95 -7.34 10.62
N LEU A 93 -1.03 -8.02 11.30
CA LEU A 93 0.37 -7.59 11.33
C LEU A 93 0.94 -7.64 9.91
N VAL A 94 1.30 -6.48 9.37
CA VAL A 94 1.84 -6.33 8.02
C VAL A 94 3.36 -6.30 8.08
N HIS A 95 3.98 -7.34 7.54
CA HIS A 95 5.41 -7.53 7.61
C HIS A 95 6.16 -6.99 6.39
N ASP A 96 5.51 -7.00 5.22
CA ASP A 96 6.11 -6.48 4.00
C ASP A 96 5.08 -5.85 3.07
N LEU A 97 5.53 -4.86 2.30
CA LEU A 97 4.76 -4.13 1.29
C LEU A 97 5.57 -4.01 0.01
N LEU A 98 4.90 -4.19 -1.12
CA LEU A 98 5.48 -3.97 -2.44
C LEU A 98 4.47 -3.24 -3.33
N VAL A 99 4.84 -2.07 -3.81
CA VAL A 99 4.12 -1.42 -4.92
C VAL A 99 4.58 -2.08 -6.21
N HIS A 100 3.65 -2.77 -6.90
CA HIS A 100 3.99 -3.48 -8.13
C HIS A 100 4.35 -2.49 -9.26
N PRO A 101 5.49 -2.68 -9.94
CA PRO A 101 6.04 -1.64 -10.81
C PRO A 101 5.23 -1.39 -12.10
N ARG A 102 4.27 -2.25 -12.44
CA ARG A 102 3.51 -2.18 -13.70
C ARG A 102 2.00 -2.25 -13.54
N ALA A 103 1.50 -2.84 -12.46
CA ALA A 103 0.09 -3.18 -12.31
C ALA A 103 -0.66 -2.25 -11.36
N ASN A 104 -0.01 -1.18 -10.85
CA ASN A 104 -0.61 -0.26 -9.87
C ASN A 104 -1.23 -0.96 -8.65
N ASP A 105 -0.67 -2.11 -8.29
CA ASP A 105 -1.11 -2.92 -7.17
C ASP A 105 -0.20 -2.72 -5.96
N LEU A 106 -0.79 -2.62 -4.79
CA LEU A 106 -0.10 -2.78 -3.52
C LEU A 106 -0.23 -4.24 -3.08
N VAL A 107 0.89 -4.93 -3.02
CA VAL A 107 0.96 -6.28 -2.45
C VAL A 107 1.29 -6.17 -0.97
N VAL A 108 0.44 -6.74 -0.14
CA VAL A 108 0.54 -6.70 1.33
C VAL A 108 0.82 -8.10 1.85
N ALA A 109 1.97 -8.29 2.49
CA ALA A 109 2.35 -9.54 3.12
C ALA A 109 2.11 -9.46 4.64
N THR A 110 1.25 -10.32 5.15
CA THR A 110 0.92 -10.37 6.57
C THR A 110 1.62 -11.53 7.28
N HIS A 111 1.80 -11.39 8.58
CA HIS A 111 2.30 -12.49 9.39
C HIS A 111 1.18 -13.50 9.68
N GLY A 112 1.22 -14.65 8.98
CA GLY A 112 0.31 -15.76 9.22
C GLY A 112 -1.12 -15.61 8.70
N ARG A 113 -1.47 -14.49 8.01
CA ARG A 113 -2.82 -14.26 7.49
C ARG A 113 -2.89 -14.16 5.96
N GLY A 114 -1.81 -14.53 5.26
CA GLY A 114 -1.76 -14.58 3.80
C GLY A 114 -1.23 -13.30 3.14
N LEU A 115 -1.41 -13.25 1.83
CA LEU A 115 -1.06 -12.12 0.98
C LEU A 115 -2.35 -11.47 0.47
N PHE A 116 -2.33 -10.15 0.41
CA PHE A 116 -3.43 -9.34 -0.12
C PHE A 116 -2.90 -8.46 -1.24
N VAL A 117 -3.76 -8.20 -2.21
CA VAL A 117 -3.46 -7.31 -3.33
C VAL A 117 -4.58 -6.29 -3.43
N ALA A 118 -4.22 -5.02 -3.50
CA ALA A 118 -5.15 -3.93 -3.66
C ALA A 118 -4.72 -3.05 -4.83
N ASP A 119 -5.67 -2.71 -5.69
CA ASP A 119 -5.49 -1.69 -6.72
C ASP A 119 -5.36 -0.32 -6.04
N ILE A 120 -4.26 0.37 -6.32
CA ILE A 120 -3.95 1.70 -5.78
C ILE A 120 -4.00 2.80 -6.84
N SER A 121 -4.48 2.51 -8.05
CA SER A 121 -4.61 3.50 -9.13
C SER A 121 -5.32 4.77 -8.65
N PRO A 122 -6.46 4.70 -7.94
CA PRO A 122 -7.11 5.91 -7.46
C PRO A 122 -6.23 6.72 -6.49
N LEU A 123 -5.49 6.04 -5.60
CA LEU A 123 -4.60 6.72 -4.66
C LEU A 123 -3.42 7.41 -5.36
N GLN A 124 -2.97 6.87 -6.49
CA GLN A 124 -1.89 7.46 -7.27
C GLN A 124 -2.26 8.79 -7.93
N GLU A 125 -3.55 9.01 -8.19
CA GLU A 125 -4.09 10.27 -8.73
C GLU A 125 -4.37 11.30 -7.63
N MET A 126 -4.53 10.87 -6.37
CA MET A 126 -4.79 11.76 -5.25
C MET A 126 -3.53 12.56 -4.89
N ALA A 127 -3.64 13.89 -4.94
CA ALA A 127 -2.61 14.82 -4.49
C ALA A 127 -3.00 15.50 -3.17
N GLU A 128 -2.09 16.28 -2.61
CA GLU A 128 -2.41 17.16 -1.47
C GLU A 128 -3.55 18.12 -1.86
N GLY A 129 -4.60 18.19 -1.04
CA GLY A 129 -5.81 18.96 -1.33
C GLY A 129 -6.89 18.23 -2.13
N PHE A 130 -6.68 16.98 -2.51
CA PHE A 130 -7.66 16.19 -3.27
C PHE A 130 -9.07 16.21 -2.65
N PHE A 131 -9.18 16.11 -1.33
CA PHE A 131 -10.46 16.08 -0.62
C PHE A 131 -11.17 17.45 -0.55
N ASP A 132 -10.52 18.52 -1.02
CA ASP A 132 -11.13 19.84 -1.15
C ASP A 132 -11.85 20.00 -2.50
N GLU A 133 -11.64 19.06 -3.44
CA GLU A 133 -12.36 19.03 -4.71
C GLU A 133 -13.77 18.48 -4.52
N PRO A 134 -14.81 19.18 -5.04
CA PRO A 134 -16.19 18.73 -4.84
C PRO A 134 -16.56 17.47 -5.63
N VAL A 135 -15.86 17.20 -6.73
CA VAL A 135 -16.07 16.02 -7.59
C VAL A 135 -14.77 15.67 -8.29
N HIS A 136 -14.41 14.41 -8.28
CA HIS A 136 -13.31 13.89 -9.07
C HIS A 136 -13.67 12.57 -9.74
N LEU A 137 -13.40 12.44 -11.03
CA LEU A 137 -13.52 11.20 -11.79
C LEU A 137 -12.12 10.66 -12.03
N PHE A 138 -11.82 9.51 -11.45
CA PHE A 138 -10.52 8.86 -11.63
C PHE A 138 -10.35 8.31 -13.04
N ASP A 139 -9.11 8.21 -13.51
CA ASP A 139 -8.78 7.61 -14.78
C ASP A 139 -9.31 6.18 -14.88
N ILE A 140 -9.87 5.86 -16.05
CA ILE A 140 -10.44 4.55 -16.31
C ILE A 140 -9.37 3.67 -16.92
N GLU A 141 -8.91 2.66 -16.18
CA GLU A 141 -7.93 1.71 -16.69
C GLU A 141 -8.50 0.84 -17.83
N PRO A 142 -7.73 0.66 -18.93
CA PRO A 142 -8.12 -0.23 -20.00
C PRO A 142 -8.23 -1.67 -19.50
N LYS A 143 -9.40 -2.29 -19.66
CA LYS A 143 -9.61 -3.71 -19.34
C LYS A 143 -9.55 -4.58 -20.56
N VAL A 144 -8.80 -5.68 -20.45
CA VAL A 144 -8.77 -6.71 -21.50
C VAL A 144 -10.01 -7.58 -21.38
N GLN A 145 -10.87 -7.55 -22.39
CA GLN A 145 -11.99 -8.47 -22.49
C GLN A 145 -11.47 -9.88 -22.78
N ARG A 146 -11.58 -10.77 -21.81
CA ARG A 146 -11.19 -12.17 -21.97
C ARG A 146 -12.42 -13.02 -22.28
N THR A 147 -12.42 -13.71 -23.42
CA THR A 147 -13.39 -14.75 -23.69
C THR A 147 -12.90 -16.04 -23.07
N VAL A 148 -13.56 -16.48 -21.99
CA VAL A 148 -13.24 -17.76 -21.36
C VAL A 148 -13.72 -18.88 -22.29
N ARG A 149 -12.83 -19.52 -23.04
CA ARG A 149 -13.09 -20.83 -23.64
C ARG A 149 -13.10 -21.84 -22.49
N ARG A 150 -14.27 -22.36 -22.15
CA ARG A 150 -14.37 -23.54 -21.28
C ARG A 150 -13.64 -24.69 -22.00
N SER A 151 -12.43 -25.02 -21.54
CA SER A 151 -11.79 -26.27 -21.96
C SER A 151 -12.55 -27.39 -21.24
N LYS A 152 -12.99 -28.38 -22.01
CA LYS A 152 -13.60 -29.62 -21.46
C LYS A 152 -12.56 -30.56 -20.81
N LEU A 153 -11.37 -30.08 -20.48
CA LEU A 153 -10.40 -30.84 -19.73
C LEU A 153 -10.81 -30.76 -18.25
N GLU A 154 -11.64 -31.72 -17.84
CA GLU A 154 -11.84 -32.04 -16.41
C GLU A 154 -10.54 -32.64 -15.88
N GLY A 155 -9.58 -31.78 -15.53
CA GLY A 155 -8.46 -32.18 -14.72
C GLY A 155 -8.92 -32.36 -13.28
N SER A 156 -8.41 -33.37 -12.59
CA SER A 156 -8.61 -33.52 -11.16
C SER A 156 -7.89 -32.37 -10.45
N ASP A 157 -8.63 -31.48 -9.80
CA ASP A 157 -8.07 -30.33 -9.08
C ASP A 157 -7.44 -30.74 -7.72
N GLY A 158 -7.47 -32.03 -7.36
CA GLY A 158 -7.02 -32.54 -6.07
C GLY A 158 -7.89 -32.08 -4.89
N ASP A 159 -7.52 -32.47 -3.67
CA ASP A 159 -8.32 -32.23 -2.46
C ASP A 159 -8.15 -30.79 -1.89
N ARG A 160 -7.16 -30.03 -2.36
CA ARG A 160 -6.87 -28.67 -1.89
C ARG A 160 -7.11 -27.65 -2.98
N LYS A 161 -8.38 -27.40 -3.28
CA LYS A 161 -8.78 -26.39 -4.24
C LYS A 161 -8.87 -25.02 -3.58
N PHE A 162 -7.98 -24.11 -3.99
CA PHE A 162 -8.14 -22.69 -3.70
C PHE A 162 -8.78 -22.01 -4.92
N SER A 163 -9.88 -21.29 -4.70
CA SER A 163 -10.54 -20.51 -5.72
C SER A 163 -10.80 -19.12 -5.17
N ALA A 164 -10.27 -18.09 -5.81
CA ALA A 164 -10.61 -16.71 -5.54
C ALA A 164 -11.63 -16.20 -6.57
N PRO A 165 -12.50 -15.23 -6.21
CA PRO A 165 -13.34 -14.56 -7.19
C PRO A 165 -12.46 -13.87 -8.25
N ASN A 166 -12.89 -13.94 -9.50
CA ASN A 166 -12.27 -13.15 -10.56
C ASN A 166 -12.58 -11.68 -10.36
N GLU A 167 -11.76 -10.82 -10.97
CA GLU A 167 -12.09 -9.41 -11.09
C GLU A 167 -13.48 -9.22 -11.71
N PRO A 168 -14.22 -8.15 -11.34
CA PRO A 168 -15.50 -7.81 -11.96
C PRO A 168 -15.38 -7.77 -13.48
N ALA A 169 -16.33 -8.40 -14.18
CA ALA A 169 -16.41 -8.29 -15.62
C ALA A 169 -16.86 -6.86 -15.98
N GLY A 170 -16.08 -6.18 -16.83
CA GLY A 170 -16.38 -4.84 -17.29
C GLY A 170 -15.41 -3.78 -16.77
N VAL A 171 -15.70 -2.54 -17.07
CA VAL A 171 -14.94 -1.37 -16.65
C VAL A 171 -15.42 -0.94 -15.27
N VAL A 172 -14.47 -0.71 -14.36
CA VAL A 172 -14.75 -0.15 -13.04
C VAL A 172 -14.52 1.35 -13.11
N ILE A 173 -15.47 2.13 -12.63
CA ILE A 173 -15.40 3.59 -12.60
C ILE A 173 -15.35 4.02 -11.13
N HIS A 174 -14.26 4.65 -10.75
CA HIS A 174 -14.08 5.26 -9.44
C HIS A 174 -14.39 6.75 -9.51
N TYR A 175 -15.05 7.29 -8.50
CA TYR A 175 -15.31 8.72 -8.39
C TYR A 175 -15.36 9.16 -6.92
N HIS A 176 -15.08 10.44 -6.69
CA HIS A 176 -15.22 11.13 -5.40
C HIS A 176 -16.28 12.23 -5.52
N LEU A 177 -17.11 12.39 -4.49
CA LEU A 177 -18.19 13.40 -4.38
C LEU A 177 -18.06 14.17 -3.07
#